data_130ffd2461d1a1045fd7c988307780ea
#
_entry.id   130ffd2461d1a1045fd7c988307780ea
#
_cell.length_a   1.000
_cell.length_b   1.000
_cell.length_c   1.000
_cell.angle_alpha   90.00
_cell.angle_beta   90.00
_cell.angle_gamma   90.00
#
_symmetry.space_group_name_H-M   'P 1'
#
loop_
_entity.id
_entity.type
_entity.pdbx_description
1 polymer ?
#
loop_
_entity_poly.entity_id
_entity_poly.type
_entity_poly.pdbx_seq_one_letter_code
_entity_poly.pdbx_strand_id
1 'polypeptide(L)'
;MPFKRAHWPNLDEREYRISQGHDSAAALVVDGSIVAAVAEERISRRKHTGDFPRGAIAYCLAEAGLAIQEIDELAHGFDYAPYRGLYAANPLSLDLYRAVYSRDALLALVARDFPDFPPARVFHVGHHLAHAASAYYTSGWDECLVMVIDGMGEAQSVTIYRAHAGCLHRIAQIPAGDSIGVLYSLVTLHLGFDFNADEYKIMGLAPYGDPERFRRFFEDAVQLGPDGALRIPLLRANGTREERERYHATRAYLTEHLVPPRRPDEEISDIHRDVAAALQACLDRTMLHLCGHYAAATGQRRLALAGGVALNCTANGKLLSSGTFDDIYVQPAAGDDGSALGAALYRSAVAGEVRNERFPVPFLGSGYGPADVDAALAHYRDRVHVEQFDSLAQTCAAAARLIGDGRVIAWYRGRMEFGPRALGHRSILADPGHPEMRDRINAMVKMREAFRPFAPAVSIEQVDRWFEVAPNTALPFMIMTVDVREEFRQQLPAITHVNGSARVQTVSERDNGAFHELLRAVGSVTGREMVLNTSFNVKGQPIVNTPREALDTFLGTGIEFLFLENQLVSRRSFTE
;
A
#
# COMPACT_ATOMS: atom_id res chain seq x y z
N MET A 1 -18.01 -10.35 -3.39
CA MET A 1 -19.14 -9.85 -2.56
C MET A 1 -20.53 -10.36 -2.96
N PRO A 2 -21.02 -10.30 -4.23
CA PRO A 2 -22.38 -10.78 -4.55
C PRO A 2 -22.64 -12.23 -4.17
N PHE A 3 -21.71 -13.13 -4.46
CA PHE A 3 -21.81 -14.54 -4.10
C PHE A 3 -21.98 -14.74 -2.59
N LYS A 4 -21.12 -14.09 -1.77
CA LYS A 4 -21.16 -14.21 -0.31
C LYS A 4 -22.46 -13.66 0.29
N ARG A 5 -22.95 -12.52 -0.22
CA ARG A 5 -24.23 -11.94 0.21
C ARG A 5 -25.42 -12.85 -0.10
N ALA A 6 -25.40 -13.54 -1.23
CA ALA A 6 -26.46 -14.48 -1.60
C ALA A 6 -26.52 -15.70 -0.67
N HIS A 7 -25.36 -16.18 -0.18
CA HIS A 7 -25.27 -17.38 0.65
C HIS A 7 -25.34 -17.09 2.16
N TRP A 8 -24.92 -15.91 2.58
CA TRP A 8 -24.96 -15.46 3.98
C TRP A 8 -25.57 -14.04 4.08
N PRO A 9 -26.88 -13.88 3.94
CA PRO A 9 -27.51 -12.56 3.82
C PRO A 9 -27.48 -11.71 5.10
N ASN A 10 -27.18 -12.30 6.25
CA ASN A 10 -27.27 -11.66 7.58
C ASN A 10 -25.90 -11.47 8.25
N LEU A 11 -24.79 -11.40 7.51
CA LEU A 11 -23.48 -11.10 8.07
C LEU A 11 -23.35 -9.59 8.36
N ASP A 12 -22.51 -9.25 9.34
CA ASP A 12 -22.01 -7.89 9.51
C ASP A 12 -21.25 -7.43 8.25
N GLU A 13 -21.33 -6.16 7.89
CA GLU A 13 -20.68 -5.60 6.69
C GLU A 13 -19.16 -5.85 6.67
N ARG A 14 -18.52 -5.87 7.84
CA ARG A 14 -17.08 -6.17 7.97
C ARG A 14 -16.78 -7.65 7.71
N GLU A 15 -17.71 -8.56 8.03
CA GLU A 15 -17.56 -9.99 7.79
C GLU A 15 -17.67 -10.35 6.29
N TYR A 16 -18.37 -9.53 5.51
CA TYR A 16 -18.38 -9.71 4.04
C TYR A 16 -17.02 -9.48 3.41
N ARG A 17 -16.11 -8.75 4.05
CA ARG A 17 -14.75 -8.52 3.54
C ARG A 17 -13.81 -9.70 3.74
N ILE A 18 -14.10 -10.62 4.65
CA ILE A 18 -13.27 -11.81 4.91
C ILE A 18 -13.12 -12.60 3.60
N SER A 19 -11.88 -12.89 3.21
CA SER A 19 -11.55 -13.67 2.00
C SER A 19 -12.12 -13.13 0.68
N GLN A 20 -12.41 -11.84 0.59
CA GLN A 20 -12.83 -11.21 -0.67
C GLN A 20 -11.65 -10.52 -1.35
N GLY A 21 -11.58 -10.60 -2.67
CA GLY A 21 -10.63 -9.82 -3.46
C GLY A 21 -10.91 -8.32 -3.34
N HIS A 22 -9.86 -7.53 -3.29
CA HIS A 22 -9.90 -6.07 -3.19
C HIS A 22 -8.75 -5.45 -3.99
N ASP A 23 -8.70 -4.10 -4.00
CA ASP A 23 -7.62 -3.31 -4.60
C ASP A 23 -7.34 -3.68 -6.07
N SER A 24 -8.44 -3.83 -6.86
CA SER A 24 -8.31 -4.06 -8.30
C SER A 24 -7.56 -2.91 -8.99
N ALA A 25 -6.74 -3.25 -9.99
CA ALA A 25 -5.87 -2.32 -10.69
C ALA A 25 -5.65 -2.75 -12.14
N ALA A 26 -5.09 -1.86 -12.94
CA ALA A 26 -4.54 -2.18 -14.24
C ALA A 26 -3.15 -1.59 -14.41
N ALA A 27 -2.32 -2.25 -15.18
CA ALA A 27 -1.00 -1.78 -15.61
C ALA A 27 -0.78 -2.11 -17.08
N LEU A 28 -0.06 -1.25 -17.78
CA LEU A 28 0.31 -1.42 -19.18
C LEU A 28 1.83 -1.41 -19.33
N VAL A 29 2.33 -2.46 -19.96
CA VAL A 29 3.74 -2.63 -20.34
C VAL A 29 3.80 -2.66 -21.86
N VAL A 30 4.64 -1.85 -22.47
CA VAL A 30 4.87 -1.77 -23.92
C VAL A 30 6.36 -1.94 -24.16
N ASP A 31 6.74 -2.90 -25.00
CA ASP A 31 8.14 -3.21 -25.34
C ASP A 31 9.05 -3.35 -24.09
N GLY A 32 8.53 -4.01 -23.05
CA GLY A 32 9.23 -4.22 -21.79
C GLY A 32 9.26 -3.02 -20.83
N SER A 33 8.71 -1.88 -21.24
CA SER A 33 8.68 -0.64 -20.44
C SER A 33 7.31 -0.41 -19.81
N ILE A 34 7.30 -0.01 -18.53
CA ILE A 34 6.06 0.31 -17.81
C ILE A 34 5.56 1.68 -18.25
N VAL A 35 4.40 1.74 -18.89
CA VAL A 35 3.80 3.00 -19.41
C VAL A 35 2.86 3.62 -18.38
N ALA A 36 1.96 2.81 -17.80
CA ALA A 36 0.97 3.27 -16.86
C ALA A 36 0.58 2.17 -15.87
N ALA A 37 0.19 2.56 -14.66
CA ALA A 37 -0.47 1.70 -13.70
C ALA A 37 -1.34 2.53 -12.75
N VAL A 38 -2.55 2.07 -12.47
CA VAL A 38 -3.48 2.76 -11.57
C VAL A 38 -4.43 1.77 -10.89
N ALA A 39 -4.71 2.01 -9.61
CA ALA A 39 -5.75 1.29 -8.89
C ALA A 39 -7.14 1.80 -9.30
N GLU A 40 -8.10 0.90 -9.50
CA GLU A 40 -9.49 1.23 -9.88
C GLU A 40 -10.15 2.17 -8.87
N GLU A 41 -9.82 2.05 -7.58
CA GLU A 41 -10.34 2.94 -6.55
C GLU A 41 -10.07 4.43 -6.83
N ARG A 42 -8.94 4.74 -7.50
CA ARG A 42 -8.55 6.12 -7.85
C ARG A 42 -9.46 6.71 -8.91
N ILE A 43 -9.97 5.87 -9.81
CA ILE A 43 -10.87 6.26 -10.91
C ILE A 43 -12.34 6.20 -10.46
N SER A 44 -12.76 5.05 -9.90
CA SER A 44 -14.15 4.80 -9.50
C SER A 44 -14.57 5.51 -8.20
N ARG A 45 -13.61 6.05 -7.43
CA ARG A 45 -13.78 6.64 -6.09
C ARG A 45 -14.34 5.68 -5.03
N ARG A 46 -14.33 4.38 -5.29
CA ARG A 46 -14.75 3.34 -4.34
C ARG A 46 -13.52 2.66 -3.74
N LYS A 47 -13.20 3.08 -2.52
CA LYS A 47 -12.02 2.60 -1.79
C LYS A 47 -12.04 1.08 -1.60
N HIS A 48 -10.89 0.43 -1.82
CA HIS A 48 -10.71 -1.02 -1.73
C HIS A 48 -11.70 -1.81 -2.61
N THR A 49 -12.04 -1.30 -3.81
CA THR A 49 -12.92 -2.02 -4.72
C THR A 49 -12.24 -3.27 -5.28
N GLY A 50 -13.01 -4.37 -5.35
CA GLY A 50 -12.63 -5.60 -6.05
C GLY A 50 -13.39 -5.80 -7.36
N ASP A 51 -14.01 -4.74 -7.91
CA ASP A 51 -14.70 -4.82 -9.19
C ASP A 51 -13.71 -4.96 -10.35
N PHE A 52 -14.20 -5.43 -11.49
CA PHE A 52 -13.39 -5.47 -12.71
C PHE A 52 -12.85 -4.06 -13.04
N PRO A 53 -11.53 -3.89 -13.25
CA PRO A 53 -10.88 -2.58 -13.29
C PRO A 53 -11.05 -1.86 -14.64
N ARG A 54 -12.29 -1.65 -15.06
CA ARG A 54 -12.63 -1.06 -16.35
C ARG A 54 -12.06 0.35 -16.52
N GLY A 55 -12.18 1.17 -15.48
CA GLY A 55 -11.68 2.55 -15.51
C GLY A 55 -10.17 2.60 -15.57
N ALA A 56 -9.50 1.75 -14.80
CA ALA A 56 -8.05 1.66 -14.79
C ALA A 56 -7.49 1.15 -16.14
N ILE A 57 -8.15 0.16 -16.78
CA ILE A 57 -7.78 -0.31 -18.12
C ILE A 57 -7.94 0.83 -19.14
N ALA A 58 -9.09 1.52 -19.13
CA ALA A 58 -9.33 2.64 -20.05
C ALA A 58 -8.28 3.75 -19.89
N TYR A 59 -7.90 4.08 -18.66
CA TYR A 59 -6.83 5.03 -18.39
C TYR A 59 -5.48 4.57 -18.97
N CYS A 60 -5.07 3.33 -18.71
CA CYS A 60 -3.80 2.80 -19.20
C CYS A 60 -3.71 2.82 -20.73
N LEU A 61 -4.80 2.48 -21.42
CA LEU A 61 -4.90 2.53 -22.88
C LEU A 61 -4.79 3.98 -23.40
N ALA A 62 -5.53 4.90 -22.77
CA ALA A 62 -5.52 6.32 -23.16
C ALA A 62 -4.14 6.97 -22.99
N GLU A 63 -3.41 6.61 -21.91
CA GLU A 63 -2.07 7.12 -21.64
C GLU A 63 -1.06 6.71 -22.71
N ALA A 64 -1.23 5.51 -23.28
CA ALA A 64 -0.40 5.02 -24.40
C ALA A 64 -0.92 5.42 -25.79
N GLY A 65 -2.12 5.99 -25.89
CA GLY A 65 -2.78 6.25 -27.16
C GLY A 65 -3.18 4.98 -27.92
N LEU A 66 -3.43 3.87 -27.21
CA LEU A 66 -3.75 2.56 -27.78
C LEU A 66 -5.24 2.22 -27.63
N ALA A 67 -5.76 1.47 -28.60
CA ALA A 67 -7.04 0.79 -28.49
C ALA A 67 -6.86 -0.63 -27.90
N ILE A 68 -7.90 -1.18 -27.28
CA ILE A 68 -7.84 -2.54 -26.68
C ILE A 68 -7.47 -3.63 -27.69
N GLN A 69 -7.83 -3.45 -28.98
CA GLN A 69 -7.52 -4.38 -30.07
C GLN A 69 -6.03 -4.46 -30.40
N GLU A 70 -5.26 -3.41 -30.05
CA GLU A 70 -3.80 -3.30 -30.27
C GLU A 70 -3.00 -3.96 -29.15
N ILE A 71 -3.68 -4.41 -28.08
CA ILE A 71 -3.05 -5.13 -26.96
C ILE A 71 -2.83 -6.59 -27.36
N ASP A 72 -1.59 -7.07 -27.24
CA ASP A 72 -1.23 -8.44 -27.55
C ASP A 72 -1.78 -9.43 -26.54
N GLU A 73 -1.68 -9.11 -25.24
CA GLU A 73 -2.10 -9.98 -24.14
C GLU A 73 -2.76 -9.19 -23.01
N LEU A 74 -3.84 -9.77 -22.44
CA LEU A 74 -4.43 -9.35 -21.17
C LEU A 74 -4.10 -10.39 -20.12
N ALA A 75 -3.32 -10.00 -19.09
CA ALA A 75 -2.90 -10.88 -18.02
C ALA A 75 -3.67 -10.59 -16.73
N HIS A 76 -4.24 -11.64 -16.12
CA HIS A 76 -4.91 -11.58 -14.82
C HIS A 76 -4.01 -12.16 -13.73
N GLY A 77 -3.81 -11.45 -12.63
CA GLY A 77 -2.88 -11.78 -11.54
C GLY A 77 -3.39 -12.87 -10.57
N PHE A 78 -4.24 -13.80 -11.03
CA PHE A 78 -4.65 -15.01 -10.32
C PHE A 78 -4.83 -16.17 -11.30
N ASP A 79 -4.41 -17.37 -10.88
CA ASP A 79 -4.65 -18.63 -11.61
C ASP A 79 -5.17 -19.71 -10.66
N TYR A 80 -6.47 -19.85 -10.57
CA TYR A 80 -7.13 -20.87 -9.77
C TYR A 80 -7.30 -22.23 -10.49
N ALA A 81 -6.97 -22.32 -11.78
CA ALA A 81 -7.17 -23.57 -12.55
C ALA A 81 -6.45 -24.79 -11.95
N PRO A 82 -5.18 -24.69 -11.49
CA PRO A 82 -4.48 -25.80 -10.84
C PRO A 82 -5.13 -26.27 -9.54
N TYR A 83 -5.91 -25.40 -8.89
CA TYR A 83 -6.51 -25.63 -7.57
C TYR A 83 -7.99 -26.01 -7.62
N ARG A 84 -8.57 -26.19 -8.81
CA ARG A 84 -9.99 -26.58 -8.98
C ARG A 84 -10.40 -27.77 -8.11
N GLY A 85 -9.50 -28.76 -7.92
CA GLY A 85 -9.74 -29.92 -7.09
C GLY A 85 -10.05 -29.59 -5.61
N LEU A 86 -9.45 -28.53 -5.07
CA LEU A 86 -9.71 -28.07 -3.70
C LEU A 86 -11.13 -27.49 -3.54
N TYR A 87 -11.65 -26.88 -4.61
CA TYR A 87 -13.01 -26.31 -4.63
C TYR A 87 -14.08 -27.37 -4.91
N ALA A 88 -13.72 -28.48 -5.54
CA ALA A 88 -14.65 -29.60 -5.81
C ALA A 88 -15.03 -30.38 -4.54
N ALA A 89 -14.43 -30.10 -3.40
CA ALA A 89 -14.67 -30.82 -2.14
C ALA A 89 -16.11 -30.67 -1.61
N ASN A 90 -16.79 -29.58 -1.92
CA ASN A 90 -18.20 -29.40 -1.61
C ASN A 90 -18.92 -28.54 -2.67
N PRO A 91 -20.27 -28.63 -2.78
CA PRO A 91 -21.04 -27.92 -3.80
C PRO A 91 -20.87 -26.39 -3.74
N LEU A 92 -20.90 -25.79 -2.55
CA LEU A 92 -20.79 -24.33 -2.39
C LEU A 92 -19.42 -23.81 -2.86
N SER A 93 -18.35 -24.50 -2.48
CA SER A 93 -17.00 -24.14 -2.96
C SER A 93 -16.88 -24.27 -4.48
N LEU A 94 -17.49 -25.30 -5.07
CA LEU A 94 -17.49 -25.49 -6.52
C LEU A 94 -18.29 -24.40 -7.24
N ASP A 95 -19.42 -23.98 -6.68
CA ASP A 95 -20.22 -22.88 -7.22
C ASP A 95 -19.47 -21.54 -7.12
N LEU A 96 -18.77 -21.29 -6.00
CA LEU A 96 -17.87 -20.15 -5.86
C LEU A 96 -16.77 -20.15 -6.92
N TYR A 97 -16.13 -21.32 -7.15
CA TYR A 97 -15.11 -21.44 -8.19
C TYR A 97 -15.66 -21.09 -9.57
N ARG A 98 -16.83 -21.66 -9.94
CA ARG A 98 -17.47 -21.40 -11.23
C ARG A 98 -17.87 -19.94 -11.41
N ALA A 99 -18.42 -19.33 -10.36
CA ALA A 99 -18.96 -17.97 -10.42
C ALA A 99 -17.89 -16.88 -10.38
N VAL A 100 -16.72 -17.15 -9.75
CA VAL A 100 -15.72 -16.12 -9.43
C VAL A 100 -14.33 -16.46 -9.95
N TYR A 101 -13.85 -17.70 -9.77
CA TYR A 101 -12.44 -18.03 -9.94
C TYR A 101 -12.13 -18.75 -11.27
N SER A 102 -13.14 -19.19 -12.00
CA SER A 102 -12.93 -19.92 -13.26
C SER A 102 -12.48 -18.97 -14.38
N ARG A 103 -11.75 -19.55 -15.36
CA ARG A 103 -11.42 -18.84 -16.59
C ARG A 103 -12.66 -18.28 -17.30
N ASP A 104 -13.76 -19.05 -17.30
CA ASP A 104 -15.00 -18.65 -17.95
C ASP A 104 -15.62 -17.40 -17.28
N ALA A 105 -15.50 -17.28 -15.94
CA ALA A 105 -15.95 -16.09 -15.23
C ALA A 105 -15.13 -14.85 -15.64
N LEU A 106 -13.80 -14.95 -15.76
CA LEU A 106 -12.96 -13.86 -16.24
C LEU A 106 -13.30 -13.51 -17.70
N LEU A 107 -13.41 -14.49 -18.58
CA LEU A 107 -13.74 -14.26 -19.99
C LEU A 107 -15.11 -13.57 -20.15
N ALA A 108 -16.09 -13.90 -19.31
CA ALA A 108 -17.38 -13.24 -19.30
C ALA A 108 -17.28 -11.75 -18.90
N LEU A 109 -16.40 -11.42 -17.94
CA LEU A 109 -16.14 -10.03 -17.56
C LEU A 109 -15.43 -9.25 -18.69
N VAL A 110 -14.42 -9.87 -19.31
CA VAL A 110 -13.71 -9.26 -20.44
C VAL A 110 -14.66 -9.05 -21.62
N ALA A 111 -15.45 -10.05 -22.00
CA ALA A 111 -16.40 -9.95 -23.11
C ALA A 111 -17.50 -8.91 -22.88
N ARG A 112 -17.91 -8.69 -21.62
CA ARG A 112 -18.91 -7.66 -21.27
C ARG A 112 -18.38 -6.24 -21.55
N ASP A 113 -17.13 -5.98 -21.19
CA ASP A 113 -16.56 -4.63 -21.24
C ASP A 113 -15.71 -4.40 -22.51
N PHE A 114 -15.16 -5.47 -23.09
CA PHE A 114 -14.31 -5.48 -24.28
C PHE A 114 -14.71 -6.64 -25.22
N PRO A 115 -15.90 -6.56 -25.87
CA PRO A 115 -16.49 -7.69 -26.63
C PRO A 115 -15.62 -8.15 -27.82
N ASP A 116 -14.81 -7.25 -28.37
CA ASP A 116 -13.94 -7.53 -29.52
C ASP A 116 -12.56 -8.08 -29.11
N PHE A 117 -12.24 -8.20 -27.81
CA PHE A 117 -10.95 -8.72 -27.36
C PHE A 117 -10.91 -10.25 -27.45
N PRO A 118 -9.92 -10.85 -28.17
CA PRO A 118 -9.90 -12.29 -28.38
C PRO A 118 -9.67 -13.08 -27.08
N PRO A 119 -10.53 -14.05 -26.73
CA PRO A 119 -10.35 -14.90 -25.54
C PRO A 119 -9.00 -15.64 -25.51
N ALA A 120 -8.40 -15.93 -26.67
CA ALA A 120 -7.09 -16.58 -26.77
C ALA A 120 -5.93 -15.70 -26.26
N ARG A 121 -6.11 -14.39 -26.22
CA ARG A 121 -5.13 -13.42 -25.70
C ARG A 121 -5.32 -13.11 -24.21
N VAL A 122 -6.26 -13.79 -23.51
CA VAL A 122 -6.45 -13.65 -22.06
C VAL A 122 -5.64 -14.72 -21.35
N PHE A 123 -4.74 -14.32 -20.47
CA PHE A 123 -3.84 -15.19 -19.71
C PHE A 123 -4.08 -15.07 -18.21
N HIS A 124 -3.74 -16.12 -17.48
CA HIS A 124 -3.68 -16.13 -16.03
C HIS A 124 -2.22 -16.24 -15.59
N VAL A 125 -1.84 -15.49 -14.56
CA VAL A 125 -0.55 -15.56 -13.87
C VAL A 125 -0.85 -15.86 -12.42
N GLY A 126 -0.21 -16.87 -11.84
CA GLY A 126 -0.42 -17.20 -10.43
C GLY A 126 -0.14 -15.98 -9.54
N HIS A 127 -0.99 -15.76 -8.52
CA HIS A 127 -1.00 -14.53 -7.72
C HIS A 127 0.36 -14.22 -7.09
N HIS A 128 0.97 -15.18 -6.39
CA HIS A 128 2.29 -14.97 -5.81
C HIS A 128 3.41 -14.81 -6.86
N LEU A 129 3.23 -15.37 -8.05
CA LEU A 129 4.16 -15.13 -9.16
C LEU A 129 4.02 -13.70 -9.70
N ALA A 130 2.79 -13.19 -9.79
CA ALA A 130 2.55 -11.80 -10.14
C ALA A 130 3.16 -10.84 -9.10
N HIS A 131 2.94 -11.07 -7.82
CA HIS A 131 3.61 -10.31 -6.76
C HIS A 131 5.14 -10.37 -6.85
N ALA A 132 5.71 -11.56 -7.03
CA ALA A 132 7.15 -11.74 -7.16
C ALA A 132 7.72 -10.99 -8.38
N ALA A 133 7.02 -11.06 -9.51
CA ALA A 133 7.39 -10.34 -10.73
C ALA A 133 7.33 -8.83 -10.54
N SER A 134 6.30 -8.30 -9.84
CA SER A 134 6.20 -6.87 -9.55
C SER A 134 7.40 -6.36 -8.73
N ALA A 135 7.89 -7.13 -7.76
CA ALA A 135 9.04 -6.75 -6.96
C ALA A 135 10.37 -6.98 -7.69
N TYR A 136 10.55 -8.11 -8.34
CA TYR A 136 11.81 -8.46 -8.99
C TYR A 136 12.12 -7.55 -10.17
N TYR A 137 11.21 -7.45 -11.14
CA TYR A 137 11.49 -6.70 -12.37
C TYR A 137 11.54 -5.18 -12.16
N THR A 138 11.11 -4.69 -10.99
CA THR A 138 11.22 -3.27 -10.63
C THR A 138 12.35 -2.98 -9.62
N SER A 139 13.01 -4.01 -9.09
CA SER A 139 14.14 -3.84 -8.16
C SER A 139 15.42 -3.33 -8.84
N GLY A 140 15.59 -3.63 -10.12
CA GLY A 140 16.82 -3.36 -10.89
C GLY A 140 17.97 -4.31 -10.56
N TRP A 141 17.70 -5.43 -9.90
CA TRP A 141 18.72 -6.42 -9.52
C TRP A 141 18.68 -7.64 -10.44
N ASP A 142 19.83 -8.08 -10.91
CA ASP A 142 19.94 -9.31 -11.69
C ASP A 142 19.73 -10.55 -10.81
N GLU A 143 20.19 -10.50 -9.55
CA GLU A 143 20.08 -11.59 -8.60
C GLU A 143 19.62 -11.10 -7.23
N CYS A 144 18.59 -11.76 -6.67
CA CYS A 144 18.10 -11.50 -5.31
C CYS A 144 17.20 -12.64 -4.78
N LEU A 145 16.95 -12.63 -3.49
CA LEU A 145 15.86 -13.35 -2.87
C LEU A 145 14.58 -12.56 -3.07
N VAL A 146 13.51 -13.21 -3.53
CA VAL A 146 12.18 -12.58 -3.63
C VAL A 146 11.25 -13.30 -2.68
N MET A 147 10.62 -12.56 -1.77
CA MET A 147 9.65 -13.13 -0.84
C MET A 147 8.30 -12.44 -1.03
N VAL A 148 7.30 -13.26 -1.28
CA VAL A 148 5.90 -12.84 -1.27
C VAL A 148 5.29 -13.32 0.04
N ILE A 149 4.83 -12.38 0.86
CA ILE A 149 4.16 -12.67 2.14
C ILE A 149 2.82 -11.94 2.11
N ASP A 150 1.76 -12.73 2.05
CA ASP A 150 0.43 -12.21 1.75
C ASP A 150 -0.63 -12.76 2.71
N GLY A 151 -1.85 -12.23 2.60
CA GLY A 151 -3.01 -12.81 3.23
C GLY A 151 -3.30 -14.18 2.64
N MET A 152 -3.55 -14.24 1.36
CA MET A 152 -3.83 -15.48 0.65
C MET A 152 -3.81 -15.27 -0.87
N GLY A 153 -2.93 -15.98 -1.57
CA GLY A 153 -3.09 -16.26 -2.99
C GLY A 153 -4.11 -17.36 -3.24
N GLU A 154 -3.92 -18.15 -4.28
CA GLU A 154 -4.84 -19.26 -4.62
C GLU A 154 -4.88 -20.33 -3.52
N ALA A 155 -3.71 -20.75 -3.04
CA ALA A 155 -3.55 -21.78 -2.01
C ALA A 155 -2.36 -21.53 -1.06
N GLN A 156 -1.57 -20.51 -1.29
CA GLN A 156 -0.38 -20.15 -0.51
C GLN A 156 -0.58 -18.81 0.21
N SER A 157 0.17 -18.63 1.32
CA SER A 157 0.31 -17.37 2.04
C SER A 157 1.71 -16.80 1.95
N VAL A 158 2.73 -17.65 1.75
CA VAL A 158 4.11 -17.25 1.51
C VAL A 158 4.67 -18.02 0.33
N THR A 159 5.40 -17.35 -0.54
CA THR A 159 6.20 -18.00 -1.58
C THR A 159 7.56 -17.35 -1.68
N ILE A 160 8.59 -18.16 -1.76
CA ILE A 160 9.97 -17.75 -1.81
C ILE A 160 10.55 -18.12 -3.17
N TYR A 161 11.17 -17.14 -3.84
CA TYR A 161 11.86 -17.33 -5.11
C TYR A 161 13.33 -16.91 -5.00
N ARG A 162 14.18 -17.59 -5.73
CA ARG A 162 15.48 -17.08 -6.14
C ARG A 162 15.32 -16.47 -7.52
N ALA A 163 15.57 -15.19 -7.65
CA ALA A 163 15.61 -14.49 -8.92
C ALA A 163 17.04 -14.45 -9.45
N HIS A 164 17.22 -14.75 -10.73
CA HIS A 164 18.52 -14.69 -11.40
C HIS A 164 18.31 -14.59 -12.92
N ALA A 165 19.07 -13.71 -13.59
CA ALA A 165 19.10 -13.55 -15.04
C ALA A 165 17.68 -13.42 -15.65
N GLY A 166 16.82 -12.59 -15.07
CA GLY A 166 15.45 -12.38 -15.55
C GLY A 166 14.46 -13.49 -15.20
N CYS A 167 14.87 -14.56 -14.51
CA CYS A 167 14.04 -15.72 -14.17
C CYS A 167 13.70 -15.76 -12.67
N LEU A 168 12.48 -16.20 -12.34
CA LEU A 168 11.98 -16.44 -10.98
C LEU A 168 11.89 -17.95 -10.72
N HIS A 169 12.78 -18.48 -9.90
CA HIS A 169 12.81 -19.89 -9.50
C HIS A 169 12.23 -20.06 -8.10
N ARG A 170 11.04 -20.67 -8.00
CA ARG A 170 10.40 -20.94 -6.70
C ARG A 170 11.20 -21.99 -5.93
N ILE A 171 11.60 -21.66 -4.70
CA ILE A 171 12.37 -22.55 -3.81
C ILE A 171 11.56 -23.08 -2.64
N ALA A 172 10.55 -22.33 -2.17
CA ALA A 172 9.65 -22.77 -1.10
C ALA A 172 8.29 -22.09 -1.17
N GLN A 173 7.30 -22.69 -0.48
CA GLN A 173 5.98 -22.10 -0.29
C GLN A 173 5.35 -22.55 1.02
N ILE A 174 4.53 -21.70 1.64
CA ILE A 174 3.74 -21.97 2.83
C ILE A 174 2.26 -21.89 2.45
N PRO A 175 1.43 -22.87 2.84
CA PRO A 175 0.03 -22.91 2.44
C PRO A 175 -0.80 -21.79 3.11
N ALA A 176 -1.92 -21.41 2.48
CA ALA A 176 -2.85 -20.40 2.99
C ALA A 176 -3.45 -20.72 4.37
N GLY A 177 -3.47 -22.01 4.77
CA GLY A 177 -3.86 -22.41 6.13
C GLY A 177 -2.87 -22.00 7.24
N ASP A 178 -1.71 -21.47 6.89
CA ASP A 178 -0.68 -20.98 7.81
C ASP A 178 -0.34 -19.50 7.51
N SER A 179 -1.35 -18.69 7.20
CA SER A 179 -1.18 -17.29 6.83
C SER A 179 -1.04 -16.36 8.03
N ILE A 180 0.14 -15.77 8.18
CA ILE A 180 0.33 -14.70 9.18
C ILE A 180 -0.48 -13.43 8.82
N GLY A 181 -0.67 -13.14 7.53
CA GLY A 181 -1.49 -12.03 7.05
C GLY A 181 -2.96 -12.21 7.43
N VAL A 182 -3.54 -13.41 7.20
CA VAL A 182 -4.93 -13.71 7.60
C VAL A 182 -5.08 -13.65 9.12
N LEU A 183 -4.13 -14.17 9.91
CA LEU A 183 -4.19 -14.07 11.37
C LEU A 183 -4.18 -12.60 11.80
N TYR A 184 -3.30 -11.78 11.20
CA TYR A 184 -3.23 -10.34 11.49
C TYR A 184 -4.58 -9.65 11.18
N SER A 185 -5.18 -9.94 10.03
CA SER A 185 -6.49 -9.39 9.62
C SER A 185 -7.64 -9.88 10.51
N LEU A 186 -7.63 -11.13 10.99
CA LEU A 186 -8.64 -11.64 11.91
C LEU A 186 -8.56 -10.98 13.29
N VAL A 187 -7.34 -10.74 13.80
CA VAL A 187 -7.15 -9.98 15.04
C VAL A 187 -7.53 -8.50 14.83
N THR A 188 -7.26 -7.93 13.66
CA THR A 188 -7.74 -6.59 13.28
C THR A 188 -9.26 -6.51 13.37
N LEU A 189 -9.97 -7.48 12.79
CA LEU A 189 -11.42 -7.58 12.86
C LEU A 189 -11.91 -7.76 14.32
N HIS A 190 -11.22 -8.59 15.10
CA HIS A 190 -11.51 -8.87 16.50
C HIS A 190 -11.37 -7.61 17.37
N LEU A 191 -10.42 -6.73 17.04
CA LEU A 191 -10.24 -5.43 17.67
C LEU A 191 -11.19 -4.34 17.12
N GLY A 192 -12.25 -4.72 16.38
CA GLY A 192 -13.33 -3.85 15.94
C GLY A 192 -13.00 -3.00 14.71
N PHE A 193 -11.99 -3.36 13.94
CA PHE A 193 -11.60 -2.72 12.69
C PHE A 193 -11.97 -3.59 11.47
N ASP A 194 -11.76 -3.08 10.26
CA ASP A 194 -12.12 -3.77 9.03
C ASP A 194 -11.03 -4.75 8.58
N PHE A 195 -11.43 -5.98 8.28
CA PHE A 195 -10.59 -7.02 7.68
C PHE A 195 -10.13 -6.59 6.28
N ASN A 196 -8.86 -6.83 5.93
CA ASN A 196 -8.23 -6.43 4.65
C ASN A 196 -8.38 -4.95 4.30
N ALA A 197 -8.38 -4.08 5.32
CA ALA A 197 -8.49 -2.64 5.09
C ALA A 197 -7.85 -1.79 6.20
N ASP A 198 -7.81 -2.29 7.44
CA ASP A 198 -7.44 -1.50 8.62
C ASP A 198 -6.21 -2.06 9.37
N GLU A 199 -5.48 -3.02 8.82
CA GLU A 199 -4.29 -3.62 9.44
C GLU A 199 -3.24 -2.56 9.82
N TYR A 200 -3.14 -1.50 9.02
CA TYR A 200 -2.27 -0.36 9.32
C TYR A 200 -2.66 0.40 10.61
N LYS A 201 -3.93 0.28 11.07
CA LYS A 201 -4.37 0.87 12.35
C LYS A 201 -3.80 0.07 13.52
N ILE A 202 -3.79 -1.26 13.41
CA ILE A 202 -3.18 -2.15 14.42
C ILE A 202 -1.67 -1.90 14.50
N MET A 203 -0.99 -1.81 13.35
CA MET A 203 0.43 -1.44 13.29
C MET A 203 0.71 -0.09 13.98
N GLY A 204 -0.17 0.91 13.78
CA GLY A 204 -0.06 2.23 14.42
C GLY A 204 -0.43 2.22 15.92
N LEU A 205 -1.27 1.28 16.37
CA LEU A 205 -1.68 1.12 17.76
C LEU A 205 -0.64 0.36 18.60
N ALA A 206 0.08 -0.58 17.98
CA ALA A 206 1.02 -1.47 18.64
C ALA A 206 2.07 -0.77 19.55
N PRO A 207 2.69 0.38 19.17
CA PRO A 207 3.65 1.06 20.02
C PRO A 207 3.10 1.61 21.35
N TYR A 208 1.78 1.63 21.54
CA TYR A 208 1.12 2.10 22.77
C TYR A 208 0.83 1.00 23.77
N GLY A 209 1.10 -0.28 23.43
CA GLY A 209 0.80 -1.43 24.28
C GLY A 209 2.06 -2.16 24.74
N ASP A 210 1.85 -3.09 25.71
CA ASP A 210 2.88 -4.01 26.20
C ASP A 210 2.80 -5.36 25.46
N PRO A 211 3.79 -5.70 24.62
CA PRO A 211 3.80 -6.95 23.87
C PRO A 211 3.92 -8.20 24.75
N GLU A 212 4.48 -8.09 25.96
CA GLU A 212 4.75 -9.22 26.84
C GLU A 212 3.45 -9.83 27.40
N ARG A 213 2.40 -9.02 27.57
CA ARG A 213 1.13 -9.47 28.15
C ARG A 213 0.47 -10.62 27.38
N PHE A 214 0.52 -10.61 26.05
CA PHE A 214 -0.06 -11.63 25.18
C PHE A 214 0.99 -12.40 24.37
N ARG A 215 2.26 -12.24 24.70
CA ARG A 215 3.37 -12.90 24.02
C ARG A 215 3.17 -14.40 23.91
N ARG A 216 2.88 -15.06 25.03
CA ARG A 216 2.71 -16.51 25.06
C ARG A 216 1.56 -16.99 24.17
N PHE A 217 0.43 -16.26 24.16
CA PHE A 217 -0.69 -16.59 23.29
C PHE A 217 -0.26 -16.63 21.81
N PHE A 218 0.47 -15.61 21.35
CA PHE A 218 0.92 -15.56 19.96
C PHE A 218 2.10 -16.51 19.66
N GLU A 219 2.90 -16.87 20.63
CA GLU A 219 3.93 -17.92 20.48
C GLU A 219 3.31 -19.30 20.31
N ASP A 220 2.24 -19.61 21.03
CA ASP A 220 1.48 -20.84 20.88
C ASP A 220 0.67 -20.88 19.58
N ALA A 221 0.08 -19.74 19.18
CA ALA A 221 -0.71 -19.60 17.95
C ALA A 221 0.14 -19.64 16.67
N VAL A 222 1.39 -19.12 16.71
CA VAL A 222 2.30 -19.03 15.55
C VAL A 222 3.59 -19.78 15.85
N GLN A 223 3.70 -20.97 15.30
CA GLN A 223 4.81 -21.89 15.51
C GLN A 223 5.84 -21.72 14.41
N LEU A 224 7.04 -21.28 14.80
CA LEU A 224 8.21 -21.16 13.92
C LEU A 224 9.11 -22.37 14.15
N GLY A 225 9.31 -23.18 13.11
CA GLY A 225 10.13 -24.39 13.18
C GLY A 225 11.46 -24.23 12.46
N PRO A 226 12.34 -25.25 12.53
CA PRO A 226 13.54 -25.30 11.73
C PRO A 226 13.19 -25.23 10.23
N ASP A 227 14.17 -25.00 9.38
CA ASP A 227 14.04 -24.99 7.92
C ASP A 227 13.03 -23.94 7.38
N GLY A 228 12.86 -22.82 8.10
CA GLY A 228 11.94 -21.76 7.72
C GLY A 228 10.46 -22.17 7.79
N ALA A 229 10.13 -23.16 8.60
CA ALA A 229 8.75 -23.61 8.76
C ALA A 229 7.93 -22.59 9.54
N LEU A 230 6.70 -22.35 9.05
CA LEU A 230 5.67 -21.57 9.71
C LEU A 230 4.38 -22.41 9.77
N ARG A 231 3.80 -22.53 10.96
CA ARG A 231 2.51 -23.19 11.17
C ARG A 231 1.61 -22.34 12.06
N ILE A 232 0.34 -22.26 11.70
CA ILE A 232 -0.68 -21.54 12.45
C ILE A 232 -1.89 -22.48 12.68
N PRO A 233 -1.79 -23.40 13.67
CA PRO A 233 -2.83 -24.42 13.92
C PRO A 233 -4.23 -23.82 14.10
N LEU A 234 -4.30 -22.63 14.68
CA LEU A 234 -5.54 -21.89 14.89
C LEU A 234 -6.32 -21.62 13.58
N LEU A 235 -5.64 -21.32 12.47
CA LEU A 235 -6.30 -21.11 11.18
C LEU A 235 -6.75 -22.43 10.55
N ARG A 236 -6.02 -23.52 10.79
CA ARG A 236 -6.32 -24.85 10.26
C ARG A 236 -7.58 -25.49 10.88
N ALA A 237 -8.06 -24.96 12.00
CA ALA A 237 -9.37 -25.33 12.57
C ALA A 237 -10.54 -25.05 11.60
N ASN A 238 -10.33 -24.20 10.57
CA ASN A 238 -11.27 -23.98 9.47
C ASN A 238 -10.80 -24.79 8.25
N GLY A 239 -11.19 -26.07 8.20
CA GLY A 239 -10.63 -27.07 7.29
C GLY A 239 -11.02 -26.88 5.82
N THR A 240 -12.26 -26.43 5.57
CA THR A 240 -12.79 -26.26 4.22
C THR A 240 -12.68 -24.81 3.72
N ARG A 241 -12.77 -24.63 2.40
CA ARG A 241 -12.80 -23.27 1.80
C ARG A 241 -14.03 -22.48 2.30
N GLU A 242 -15.16 -23.15 2.43
CA GLU A 242 -16.39 -22.55 2.94
C GLU A 242 -16.24 -22.01 4.37
N GLU A 243 -15.64 -22.81 5.27
CA GLU A 243 -15.39 -22.37 6.66
C GLU A 243 -14.45 -21.15 6.70
N ARG A 244 -13.47 -21.08 5.80
CA ARG A 244 -12.56 -19.93 5.65
C ARG A 244 -13.24 -18.67 5.13
N GLU A 245 -14.42 -18.76 4.52
CA GLU A 245 -15.20 -17.55 4.17
C GLU A 245 -15.61 -16.73 5.41
N ARG A 246 -15.62 -17.33 6.60
CA ARG A 246 -16.01 -16.67 7.84
C ARG A 246 -14.99 -16.81 8.96
N TYR A 247 -14.10 -17.76 8.91
CA TYR A 247 -13.14 -18.13 9.96
C TYR A 247 -13.79 -18.29 11.34
N HIS A 248 -14.98 -18.93 11.37
CA HIS A 248 -15.78 -18.99 12.59
C HIS A 248 -15.06 -19.67 13.75
N ALA A 249 -14.38 -20.81 13.53
CA ALA A 249 -13.65 -21.53 14.56
C ALA A 249 -12.50 -20.68 15.13
N THR A 250 -11.73 -20.02 14.28
CA THR A 250 -10.66 -19.10 14.73
C THR A 250 -11.21 -17.95 15.56
N ARG A 251 -12.28 -17.31 15.10
CA ARG A 251 -12.89 -16.16 15.81
C ARG A 251 -13.46 -16.56 17.18
N ALA A 252 -14.09 -17.74 17.26
CA ALA A 252 -14.55 -18.27 18.55
C ALA A 252 -13.37 -18.51 19.50
N TYR A 253 -12.28 -19.09 19.02
CA TYR A 253 -11.07 -19.30 19.81
C TYR A 253 -10.45 -17.97 20.31
N LEU A 254 -10.37 -16.95 19.47
CA LEU A 254 -9.89 -15.62 19.88
C LEU A 254 -10.79 -15.03 20.99
N THR A 255 -12.09 -15.21 20.89
CA THR A 255 -13.04 -14.73 21.91
C THR A 255 -12.86 -15.43 23.25
N GLU A 256 -12.58 -16.74 23.23
CA GLU A 256 -12.43 -17.55 24.45
C GLU A 256 -11.07 -17.40 25.13
N HIS A 257 -9.98 -17.26 24.33
CA HIS A 257 -8.61 -17.41 24.83
C HIS A 257 -7.74 -16.14 24.74
N LEU A 258 -8.15 -15.11 23.99
CA LEU A 258 -7.41 -13.86 23.89
C LEU A 258 -8.09 -12.76 24.70
N VAL A 259 -9.11 -12.13 24.16
CA VAL A 259 -9.94 -11.09 24.79
C VAL A 259 -11.33 -11.11 24.17
N PRO A 260 -12.39 -10.58 24.82
CA PRO A 260 -13.66 -10.35 24.13
C PRO A 260 -13.49 -9.45 22.90
N PRO A 261 -14.27 -9.67 21.82
CA PRO A 261 -14.17 -8.84 20.62
C PRO A 261 -14.64 -7.41 20.92
N ARG A 262 -13.84 -6.40 20.54
CA ARG A 262 -14.20 -4.98 20.68
C ARG A 262 -15.22 -4.58 19.61
N ARG A 263 -16.25 -3.85 19.99
CA ARG A 263 -17.15 -3.23 19.02
C ARG A 263 -16.52 -1.98 18.40
N PRO A 264 -16.89 -1.59 17.15
CA PRO A 264 -16.29 -0.45 16.47
C PRO A 264 -16.45 0.89 17.20
N ASP A 265 -17.56 1.05 17.92
CA ASP A 265 -17.94 2.24 18.71
C ASP A 265 -17.39 2.23 20.15
N GLU A 266 -16.79 1.13 20.57
CA GLU A 266 -16.20 0.99 21.89
C GLU A 266 -14.84 1.68 21.96
N GLU A 267 -14.51 2.27 23.12
CA GLU A 267 -13.22 2.92 23.35
C GLU A 267 -12.06 1.90 23.32
N ILE A 268 -10.92 2.32 22.77
CA ILE A 268 -9.69 1.51 22.74
C ILE A 268 -9.02 1.60 24.13
N SER A 269 -9.05 0.53 24.88
CA SER A 269 -8.41 0.40 26.20
C SER A 269 -6.99 -0.18 26.10
N ASP A 270 -6.26 -0.22 27.23
CA ASP A 270 -4.88 -0.73 27.28
C ASP A 270 -4.81 -2.20 26.86
N ILE A 271 -5.80 -3.02 27.19
CA ILE A 271 -5.82 -4.43 26.77
C ILE A 271 -5.83 -4.57 25.23
N HIS A 272 -6.53 -3.69 24.52
CA HIS A 272 -6.55 -3.69 23.05
C HIS A 272 -5.21 -3.24 22.45
N ARG A 273 -4.52 -2.30 23.13
CA ARG A 273 -3.16 -1.85 22.76
C ARG A 273 -2.16 -2.98 22.95
N ASP A 274 -2.25 -3.72 24.08
CA ASP A 274 -1.36 -4.84 24.38
C ASP A 274 -1.55 -6.00 23.38
N VAL A 275 -2.79 -6.31 22.98
CA VAL A 275 -3.05 -7.29 21.90
C VAL A 275 -2.42 -6.83 20.59
N ALA A 276 -2.56 -5.56 20.23
CA ALA A 276 -1.96 -5.01 19.00
C ALA A 276 -0.43 -5.08 19.05
N ALA A 277 0.18 -4.76 20.20
CA ALA A 277 1.62 -4.82 20.43
C ALA A 277 2.16 -6.26 20.31
N ALA A 278 1.51 -7.22 20.94
CA ALA A 278 1.89 -8.63 20.90
C ALA A 278 1.74 -9.24 19.49
N LEU A 279 0.67 -8.87 18.77
CA LEU A 279 0.47 -9.30 17.38
C LEU A 279 1.57 -8.74 16.46
N GLN A 280 1.91 -7.45 16.59
CA GLN A 280 3.00 -6.84 15.81
C GLN A 280 4.34 -7.51 16.13
N ALA A 281 4.66 -7.75 17.40
CA ALA A 281 5.88 -8.46 17.78
C ALA A 281 5.92 -9.89 17.21
N CYS A 282 4.77 -10.57 17.15
CA CYS A 282 4.66 -11.88 16.49
C CYS A 282 4.94 -11.80 14.99
N LEU A 283 4.40 -10.81 14.29
CA LEU A 283 4.68 -10.59 12.87
C LEU A 283 6.16 -10.28 12.63
N ASP A 284 6.74 -9.37 13.42
CA ASP A 284 8.16 -9.00 13.33
C ASP A 284 9.05 -10.24 13.46
N ARG A 285 8.79 -11.08 14.49
CA ARG A 285 9.51 -12.34 14.72
C ARG A 285 9.35 -13.31 13.54
N THR A 286 8.15 -13.42 12.98
CA THR A 286 7.86 -14.29 11.83
C THR A 286 8.62 -13.83 10.59
N MET A 287 8.60 -12.54 10.29
CA MET A 287 9.31 -11.94 9.17
C MET A 287 10.83 -12.15 9.29
N LEU A 288 11.40 -11.86 10.46
CA LEU A 288 12.82 -12.07 10.73
C LEU A 288 13.23 -13.55 10.60
N HIS A 289 12.39 -14.46 11.09
CA HIS A 289 12.64 -15.90 10.99
C HIS A 289 12.67 -16.39 9.54
N LEU A 290 11.64 -16.07 8.76
CA LEU A 290 11.54 -16.51 7.37
C LEU A 290 12.66 -15.89 6.52
N CYS A 291 12.84 -14.57 6.59
CA CYS A 291 13.84 -13.86 5.82
C CYS A 291 15.27 -14.30 6.19
N GLY A 292 15.55 -14.45 7.49
CA GLY A 292 16.86 -14.90 7.95
C GLY A 292 17.19 -16.32 7.52
N HIS A 293 16.22 -17.25 7.62
CA HIS A 293 16.41 -18.63 7.17
C HIS A 293 16.74 -18.70 5.67
N TYR A 294 15.93 -18.06 4.82
CA TYR A 294 16.13 -18.17 3.37
C TYR A 294 17.32 -17.33 2.88
N ALA A 295 17.70 -16.25 3.55
CA ALA A 295 18.96 -15.57 3.30
C ALA A 295 20.16 -16.50 3.54
N ALA A 296 20.18 -17.18 4.68
CA ALA A 296 21.24 -18.13 5.01
C ALA A 296 21.27 -19.35 4.06
N ALA A 297 20.10 -19.91 3.74
CA ALA A 297 19.98 -21.09 2.87
C ALA A 297 20.38 -20.81 1.41
N THR A 298 20.21 -19.57 0.94
CA THR A 298 20.49 -19.19 -0.47
C THR A 298 21.78 -18.40 -0.64
N GLY A 299 22.34 -17.86 0.45
CA GLY A 299 23.48 -16.94 0.41
C GLY A 299 23.14 -15.56 -0.14
N GLN A 300 21.84 -15.27 -0.38
CA GLN A 300 21.40 -13.99 -0.96
C GLN A 300 21.48 -12.87 0.08
N ARG A 301 22.04 -11.74 -0.36
CA ARG A 301 22.19 -10.53 0.46
C ARG A 301 21.28 -9.38 0.04
N ARG A 302 20.48 -9.57 -1.03
CA ARG A 302 19.46 -8.63 -1.50
C ARG A 302 18.08 -9.27 -1.39
N LEU A 303 17.11 -8.52 -0.86
CA LEU A 303 15.74 -8.98 -0.65
C LEU A 303 14.74 -8.08 -1.37
N ALA A 304 13.95 -8.66 -2.27
CA ALA A 304 12.77 -8.01 -2.84
C ALA A 304 11.49 -8.55 -2.16
N LEU A 305 10.62 -7.66 -1.69
CA LEU A 305 9.38 -8.00 -0.96
C LEU A 305 8.14 -7.55 -1.73
N ALA A 306 7.11 -8.40 -1.73
CA ALA A 306 5.74 -8.10 -2.18
C ALA A 306 4.72 -8.93 -1.39
N GLY A 307 3.41 -8.73 -1.68
CA GLY A 307 2.28 -9.25 -0.92
C GLY A 307 1.82 -8.24 0.13
N GLY A 308 0.57 -8.32 0.56
CA GLY A 308 -0.05 -7.35 1.46
C GLY A 308 0.69 -7.16 2.79
N VAL A 309 1.35 -8.21 3.31
CA VAL A 309 2.15 -8.13 4.55
C VAL A 309 3.40 -7.27 4.37
N ALA A 310 3.95 -7.16 3.16
CA ALA A 310 5.08 -6.29 2.87
C ALA A 310 4.76 -4.78 3.01
N LEU A 311 3.48 -4.40 3.16
CA LEU A 311 3.07 -3.03 3.53
C LEU A 311 3.29 -2.72 5.02
N ASN A 312 3.64 -3.71 5.85
CA ASN A 312 3.95 -3.50 7.27
C ASN A 312 5.33 -2.85 7.44
N CYS A 313 5.33 -1.52 7.50
CA CYS A 313 6.57 -0.74 7.57
C CYS A 313 7.37 -0.98 8.86
N THR A 314 6.73 -1.41 9.95
CA THR A 314 7.40 -1.75 11.21
C THR A 314 8.25 -3.01 11.06
N ALA A 315 7.66 -4.09 10.52
CA ALA A 315 8.39 -5.33 10.25
C ALA A 315 9.52 -5.11 9.22
N ASN A 316 9.27 -4.32 8.17
CA ASN A 316 10.30 -3.97 7.18
C ASN A 316 11.47 -3.18 7.81
N GLY A 317 11.17 -2.26 8.74
CA GLY A 317 12.20 -1.54 9.50
C GLY A 317 13.05 -2.47 10.38
N LYS A 318 12.42 -3.49 11.01
CA LYS A 318 13.15 -4.53 11.76
C LYS A 318 14.04 -5.39 10.86
N LEU A 319 13.58 -5.73 9.65
CA LEU A 319 14.42 -6.41 8.67
C LEU A 319 15.62 -5.55 8.25
N LEU A 320 15.41 -4.26 7.98
CA LEU A 320 16.48 -3.32 7.64
C LEU A 320 17.52 -3.24 8.76
N SER A 321 17.07 -3.07 10.01
CA SER A 321 17.98 -2.96 11.17
C SER A 321 18.65 -4.28 11.57
N SER A 322 18.16 -5.44 11.11
CA SER A 322 18.72 -6.76 11.43
C SER A 322 20.11 -7.01 10.82
N GLY A 323 20.49 -6.27 9.78
CA GLY A 323 21.73 -6.50 9.04
C GLY A 323 21.78 -7.82 8.26
N THR A 324 20.66 -8.53 8.14
CA THR A 324 20.55 -9.79 7.39
C THR A 324 20.79 -9.57 5.90
N PHE A 325 20.32 -8.44 5.35
CA PHE A 325 20.48 -8.06 3.95
C PHE A 325 21.28 -6.78 3.83
N ASP A 326 22.04 -6.67 2.74
CA ASP A 326 22.77 -5.46 2.39
C ASP A 326 21.84 -4.42 1.76
N ASP A 327 20.78 -4.89 1.09
CA ASP A 327 19.76 -4.03 0.46
C ASP A 327 18.38 -4.71 0.46
N ILE A 328 17.35 -3.93 0.70
CA ILE A 328 15.95 -4.39 0.74
C ILE A 328 15.12 -3.49 -0.17
N TYR A 329 14.50 -4.09 -1.17
CA TYR A 329 13.51 -3.45 -2.02
C TYR A 329 12.11 -3.95 -1.65
N VAL A 330 11.21 -3.04 -1.33
CA VAL A 330 9.79 -3.36 -1.16
C VAL A 330 9.02 -2.69 -2.29
N GLN A 331 8.22 -3.47 -3.02
CA GLN A 331 7.37 -2.91 -4.08
C GLN A 331 6.43 -1.84 -3.47
N PRO A 332 6.40 -0.59 -3.99
CA PRO A 332 5.55 0.46 -3.43
C PRO A 332 4.06 0.12 -3.47
N ALA A 333 3.60 -0.61 -4.48
CA ALA A 333 2.28 -1.21 -4.58
C ALA A 333 2.38 -2.71 -4.22
N ALA A 334 2.80 -3.03 -2.98
CA ALA A 334 3.03 -4.41 -2.57
C ALA A 334 1.75 -5.24 -2.40
N GLY A 335 0.58 -4.60 -2.27
CA GLY A 335 -0.73 -5.25 -2.19
C GLY A 335 -1.22 -5.78 -3.53
N ASP A 336 -2.49 -6.19 -3.58
CA ASP A 336 -3.13 -6.81 -4.76
C ASP A 336 -3.11 -5.89 -5.99
N ASP A 337 -3.12 -4.57 -5.80
CA ASP A 337 -2.97 -3.59 -6.87
C ASP A 337 -1.66 -3.80 -7.67
N GLY A 338 -0.57 -4.13 -7.01
CA GLY A 338 0.71 -4.41 -7.67
C GLY A 338 0.75 -5.72 -8.43
N SER A 339 -0.16 -6.66 -8.16
CA SER A 339 -0.24 -7.92 -8.90
C SER A 339 -0.61 -7.70 -10.38
N ALA A 340 -1.36 -6.63 -10.69
CA ALA A 340 -1.64 -6.23 -12.07
C ALA A 340 -0.37 -5.88 -12.84
N LEU A 341 0.51 -5.05 -12.23
CA LEU A 341 1.80 -4.71 -12.80
C LEU A 341 2.70 -5.95 -12.95
N GLY A 342 2.73 -6.80 -11.93
CA GLY A 342 3.55 -8.01 -11.96
C GLY A 342 3.10 -9.02 -12.99
N ALA A 343 1.78 -9.17 -13.22
CA ALA A 343 1.26 -10.05 -14.26
C ALA A 343 1.67 -9.58 -15.66
N ALA A 344 1.59 -8.27 -15.93
CA ALA A 344 2.02 -7.67 -17.18
C ALA A 344 3.53 -7.83 -17.39
N LEU A 345 4.36 -7.52 -16.38
CA LEU A 345 5.82 -7.68 -16.45
C LEU A 345 6.24 -9.15 -16.63
N TYR A 346 5.58 -10.07 -15.96
CA TYR A 346 5.87 -11.50 -16.13
C TYR A 346 5.58 -11.98 -17.55
N ARG A 347 4.45 -11.55 -18.14
CA ARG A 347 4.12 -11.90 -19.54
C ARG A 347 5.11 -11.28 -20.52
N SER A 348 5.50 -10.02 -20.32
CA SER A 348 6.55 -9.37 -21.11
C SER A 348 7.91 -10.10 -20.99
N ALA A 349 8.26 -10.58 -19.78
CA ALA A 349 9.46 -11.39 -19.57
C ALA A 349 9.42 -12.73 -20.33
N VAL A 350 8.26 -13.41 -20.34
CA VAL A 350 8.05 -14.65 -21.11
C VAL A 350 8.19 -14.40 -22.61
N ALA A 351 7.78 -13.22 -23.09
CA ALA A 351 8.00 -12.79 -24.49
C ALA A 351 9.46 -12.38 -24.78
N GLY A 352 10.31 -12.28 -23.74
CA GLY A 352 11.72 -11.89 -23.89
C GLY A 352 11.96 -10.37 -23.95
N GLU A 353 10.97 -9.57 -23.57
CA GLU A 353 10.99 -8.11 -23.72
C GLU A 353 11.31 -7.36 -22.43
N VAL A 354 11.17 -8.01 -21.25
CA VAL A 354 11.32 -7.29 -19.97
C VAL A 354 12.75 -6.79 -19.78
N ARG A 355 12.87 -5.54 -19.36
CA ARG A 355 14.11 -4.94 -18.86
C ARG A 355 14.05 -4.92 -17.35
N ASN A 356 15.04 -5.51 -16.71
CA ASN A 356 15.20 -5.43 -15.25
C ASN A 356 15.86 -4.08 -14.90
N GLU A 357 15.08 -3.02 -14.94
CA GLU A 357 15.54 -1.66 -14.62
C GLU A 357 15.00 -1.27 -13.24
N ARG A 358 15.85 -0.67 -12.40
CA ARG A 358 15.38 -0.12 -11.13
C ARG A 358 14.25 0.87 -11.39
N PHE A 359 13.11 0.55 -10.84
CA PHE A 359 11.92 1.39 -10.89
C PHE A 359 12.20 2.69 -10.11
N PRO A 360 12.40 3.82 -10.80
CA PRO A 360 12.86 5.02 -10.10
C PRO A 360 11.75 5.60 -9.23
N VAL A 361 10.49 5.57 -9.72
CA VAL A 361 9.37 6.26 -9.06
C VAL A 361 8.02 5.62 -9.42
N PRO A 362 7.08 5.52 -8.47
CA PRO A 362 5.77 4.94 -8.70
C PRO A 362 4.75 5.93 -9.29
N PHE A 363 5.18 6.96 -10.02
CA PHE A 363 4.28 7.98 -10.61
C PHE A 363 3.72 7.51 -11.95
N LEU A 364 2.91 6.45 -11.90
CA LEU A 364 2.35 5.77 -13.07
C LEU A 364 0.88 6.06 -13.32
N GLY A 365 0.21 6.64 -12.31
CA GLY A 365 -1.21 6.99 -12.38
C GLY A 365 -1.46 8.26 -13.20
N SER A 366 -2.70 8.72 -13.17
CA SER A 366 -3.17 9.83 -14.00
C SER A 366 -2.41 11.13 -13.78
N GLY A 367 -2.04 11.75 -14.89
CA GLY A 367 -1.56 13.12 -15.00
C GLY A 367 -2.60 14.01 -15.69
N TYR A 368 -2.55 15.30 -15.39
CA TYR A 368 -3.47 16.29 -15.95
C TYR A 368 -2.68 17.49 -16.43
N GLY A 369 -2.97 17.94 -17.65
CA GLY A 369 -2.30 19.08 -18.26
C GLY A 369 -2.82 20.43 -17.77
N PRO A 370 -2.16 21.54 -18.18
CA PRO A 370 -2.61 22.89 -17.81
C PRO A 370 -4.06 23.18 -18.18
N ALA A 371 -4.55 22.69 -19.33
CA ALA A 371 -5.93 22.88 -19.75
C ALA A 371 -6.96 22.24 -18.79
N ASP A 372 -6.62 21.06 -18.22
CA ASP A 372 -7.50 20.39 -17.26
C ASP A 372 -7.54 21.15 -15.93
N VAL A 373 -6.38 21.69 -15.51
CA VAL A 373 -6.26 22.51 -14.30
C VAL A 373 -7.06 23.81 -14.47
N ASP A 374 -6.91 24.50 -15.60
CA ASP A 374 -7.62 25.74 -15.90
C ASP A 374 -9.14 25.52 -15.98
N ALA A 375 -9.58 24.42 -16.62
CA ALA A 375 -11.00 24.04 -16.68
C ALA A 375 -11.57 23.76 -15.29
N ALA A 376 -10.81 23.08 -14.43
CA ALA A 376 -11.22 22.82 -13.06
C ALA A 376 -11.33 24.14 -12.25
N LEU A 377 -10.35 25.02 -12.34
CA LEU A 377 -10.35 26.33 -11.66
C LEU A 377 -11.48 27.24 -12.13
N ALA A 378 -11.76 27.25 -13.43
CA ALA A 378 -12.87 28.03 -13.99
C ALA A 378 -14.22 27.67 -13.38
N HIS A 379 -14.42 26.40 -13.01
CA HIS A 379 -15.64 25.93 -12.33
C HIS A 379 -15.81 26.51 -10.92
N TYR A 380 -14.70 26.85 -10.24
CA TYR A 380 -14.71 27.35 -8.86
C TYR A 380 -14.30 28.84 -8.75
N ARG A 381 -14.21 29.56 -9.86
CA ARG A 381 -13.69 30.95 -9.92
C ARG A 381 -14.32 31.90 -8.89
N ASP A 382 -15.59 31.69 -8.54
CA ASP A 382 -16.33 32.53 -7.59
C ASP A 382 -16.01 32.18 -6.12
N ARG A 383 -15.36 31.03 -5.87
CA ARG A 383 -15.04 30.51 -4.53
C ARG A 383 -13.56 30.56 -4.17
N VAL A 384 -12.70 30.71 -5.18
CA VAL A 384 -11.25 30.69 -4.99
C VAL A 384 -10.56 31.92 -5.56
N HIS A 385 -9.43 32.27 -4.97
CA HIS A 385 -8.43 33.19 -5.53
C HIS A 385 -7.27 32.35 -6.03
N VAL A 386 -6.71 32.70 -7.19
CA VAL A 386 -5.61 31.97 -7.83
C VAL A 386 -4.46 32.94 -8.08
N GLU A 387 -3.27 32.57 -7.64
CA GLU A 387 -1.99 33.22 -7.94
C GLU A 387 -1.14 32.29 -8.80
N GLN A 388 -0.71 32.75 -9.97
CA GLN A 388 0.10 32.00 -10.91
C GLN A 388 1.58 32.32 -10.72
N PHE A 389 2.44 31.30 -10.73
CA PHE A 389 3.90 31.44 -10.69
C PHE A 389 4.51 31.07 -12.05
N ASP A 390 5.59 31.77 -12.42
CA ASP A 390 6.27 31.57 -13.71
C ASP A 390 7.22 30.35 -13.72
N SER A 391 7.59 29.87 -12.52
CA SER A 391 8.54 28.76 -12.40
C SER A 391 8.28 27.88 -11.17
N LEU A 392 8.81 26.64 -11.23
CA LEU A 392 8.83 25.73 -10.09
C LEU A 392 9.52 26.35 -8.86
N ALA A 393 10.64 27.04 -9.07
CA ALA A 393 11.39 27.70 -7.99
C ALA A 393 10.55 28.72 -7.23
N GLN A 394 9.77 29.55 -7.95
CA GLN A 394 8.84 30.51 -7.31
C GLN A 394 7.72 29.78 -6.56
N THR A 395 7.16 28.72 -7.14
CA THR A 395 6.13 27.88 -6.51
C THR A 395 6.65 27.26 -5.21
N CYS A 396 7.85 26.65 -5.26
CA CYS A 396 8.50 26.04 -4.10
C CYS A 396 8.84 27.09 -3.01
N ALA A 397 9.30 28.26 -3.39
CA ALA A 397 9.56 29.35 -2.45
C ALA A 397 8.30 29.86 -1.75
N ALA A 398 7.17 29.97 -2.47
CA ALA A 398 5.88 30.33 -1.90
C ALA A 398 5.36 29.23 -0.95
N ALA A 399 5.41 27.96 -1.35
CA ALA A 399 5.02 26.83 -0.52
C ALA A 399 5.89 26.72 0.75
N ALA A 400 7.21 26.89 0.61
CA ALA A 400 8.15 26.84 1.73
C ALA A 400 7.87 27.93 2.80
N ARG A 401 7.54 29.15 2.37
CA ARG A 401 7.14 30.23 3.30
C ARG A 401 5.89 29.85 4.08
N LEU A 402 4.83 29.38 3.39
CA LEU A 402 3.59 28.96 4.04
C LEU A 402 3.82 27.82 5.04
N ILE A 403 4.63 26.81 4.67
CA ILE A 403 4.99 25.71 5.57
C ILE A 403 5.78 26.25 6.77
N GLY A 404 6.77 27.12 6.55
CA GLY A 404 7.56 27.76 7.62
C GLY A 404 6.72 28.62 8.57
N ASP A 405 5.65 29.25 8.06
CA ASP A 405 4.65 29.99 8.86
C ASP A 405 3.67 29.05 9.60
N GLY A 406 3.91 27.73 9.58
CA GLY A 406 3.08 26.73 10.23
C GLY A 406 1.75 26.46 9.52
N ARG A 407 1.63 26.78 8.23
CA ARG A 407 0.41 26.50 7.45
C ARG A 407 0.37 25.06 6.95
N VAL A 408 -0.85 24.52 6.78
CA VAL A 408 -1.10 23.23 6.17
C VAL A 408 -1.47 23.45 4.71
N ILE A 409 -0.70 22.86 3.80
CA ILE A 409 -0.93 23.00 2.36
C ILE A 409 -1.29 21.64 1.73
N ALA A 410 -2.11 21.65 0.68
CA ALA A 410 -2.24 20.56 -0.25
C ALA A 410 -1.29 20.78 -1.44
N TRP A 411 -0.64 19.72 -1.89
CA TRP A 411 0.31 19.73 -2.98
C TRP A 411 -0.10 18.70 -4.03
N TYR A 412 -0.47 19.20 -5.21
CA TYR A 412 -0.96 18.41 -6.34
C TYR A 412 -0.09 18.70 -7.56
N ARG A 413 0.66 17.69 -8.05
CA ARG A 413 1.59 17.86 -9.14
C ARG A 413 1.79 16.58 -9.95
N GLY A 414 1.98 16.71 -11.27
CA GLY A 414 2.37 15.61 -12.14
C GLY A 414 1.46 14.39 -12.11
N ARG A 415 2.00 13.24 -12.50
CA ARG A 415 1.29 11.96 -12.48
C ARG A 415 1.14 11.42 -11.05
N MET A 416 -0.01 10.80 -10.78
CA MET A 416 -0.34 10.23 -9.47
C MET A 416 0.52 9.02 -9.13
N GLU A 417 0.75 8.82 -7.85
CA GLU A 417 1.41 7.64 -7.29
C GLU A 417 0.59 6.37 -7.53
N PHE A 418 1.26 5.28 -7.93
CA PHE A 418 0.74 3.92 -7.91
C PHE A 418 1.12 3.23 -6.61
N GLY A 419 0.13 2.75 -5.85
CA GLY A 419 0.26 2.21 -4.51
C GLY A 419 -0.47 3.05 -3.44
N PRO A 420 -0.43 2.62 -2.15
CA PRO A 420 -1.27 3.17 -1.10
C PRO A 420 -0.73 4.48 -0.48
N ARG A 421 0.47 4.93 -0.84
CA ARG A 421 1.14 6.07 -0.21
C ARG A 421 1.18 7.30 -1.12
N ALA A 422 0.97 8.48 -0.54
CA ALA A 422 1.28 9.73 -1.20
C ALA A 422 2.77 10.03 -1.02
N LEU A 423 3.45 10.31 -2.12
CA LEU A 423 4.91 10.45 -2.20
C LEU A 423 5.34 11.82 -2.75
N GLY A 424 4.48 12.83 -2.64
CA GLY A 424 4.78 14.20 -3.05
C GLY A 424 4.08 14.65 -4.32
N HIS A 425 3.13 13.88 -4.88
CA HIS A 425 2.30 14.30 -6.01
C HIS A 425 0.84 14.53 -5.62
N ARG A 426 0.31 13.80 -4.66
CA ARG A 426 -1.06 13.96 -4.12
C ARG A 426 -0.98 14.01 -2.60
N SER A 427 -0.36 15.06 -2.07
CA SER A 427 0.09 15.17 -0.68
C SER A 427 -0.57 16.32 0.07
N ILE A 428 -0.69 16.16 1.39
CA ILE A 428 -0.87 17.25 2.35
C ILE A 428 0.45 17.38 3.08
N LEU A 429 0.98 18.60 3.12
CA LEU A 429 2.30 18.92 3.64
C LEU A 429 2.21 19.96 4.77
N ALA A 430 3.10 19.85 5.76
CA ALA A 430 3.23 20.79 6.86
C ALA A 430 4.63 20.72 7.50
N ASP A 431 4.97 21.66 8.39
CA ASP A 431 6.21 21.58 9.17
C ASP A 431 6.08 20.52 10.29
N PRO A 432 6.98 19.53 10.36
CA PRO A 432 7.00 18.51 11.42
C PRO A 432 7.43 19.03 12.78
N GLY A 433 7.98 20.24 12.88
CA GLY A 433 8.51 20.84 14.10
C GLY A 433 7.45 21.38 15.06
N HIS A 434 6.19 21.49 14.67
CA HIS A 434 5.12 22.00 15.52
C HIS A 434 4.40 20.86 16.26
N PRO A 435 4.37 20.85 17.60
CA PRO A 435 3.75 19.78 18.38
C PRO A 435 2.26 19.55 18.09
N GLU A 436 1.53 20.63 17.85
CA GLU A 436 0.09 20.60 17.57
C GLU A 436 -0.25 20.19 16.12
N MET A 437 0.73 20.10 15.22
CA MET A 437 0.48 19.89 13.78
C MET A 437 -0.23 18.58 13.50
N ARG A 438 0.10 17.52 14.26
CA ARG A 438 -0.57 16.21 14.16
C ARG A 438 -2.07 16.34 14.44
N ASP A 439 -2.43 16.97 15.53
CA ASP A 439 -3.82 17.08 15.96
C ASP A 439 -4.58 18.07 15.06
N ARG A 440 -3.91 19.14 14.60
CA ARG A 440 -4.46 20.10 13.66
C ARG A 440 -4.81 19.43 12.32
N ILE A 441 -3.92 18.67 11.69
CA ILE A 441 -4.21 17.96 10.43
C ILE A 441 -5.31 16.91 10.64
N ASN A 442 -5.32 16.22 11.79
CA ASN A 442 -6.39 15.28 12.10
C ASN A 442 -7.75 15.96 12.20
N ALA A 443 -7.85 17.10 12.86
CA ALA A 443 -9.09 17.87 12.98
C ALA A 443 -9.54 18.47 11.64
N MET A 444 -8.60 18.99 10.83
CA MET A 444 -8.90 19.68 9.57
C MET A 444 -9.37 18.75 8.45
N VAL A 445 -8.79 17.56 8.35
CA VAL A 445 -8.92 16.70 7.14
C VAL A 445 -9.17 15.24 7.48
N LYS A 446 -8.39 14.68 8.41
CA LYS A 446 -8.30 13.23 8.55
C LYS A 446 -9.39 12.64 9.43
N MET A 447 -9.86 13.36 10.46
CA MET A 447 -10.89 12.87 11.41
C MET A 447 -10.64 11.41 11.82
N ARG A 448 -9.37 11.07 12.10
CA ARG A 448 -8.93 9.70 12.35
C ARG A 448 -8.43 9.54 13.79
N GLU A 449 -8.13 8.32 14.15
CA GLU A 449 -7.64 7.92 15.46
C GLU A 449 -6.32 8.66 15.80
N ALA A 450 -6.22 9.23 17.01
CA ALA A 450 -5.09 10.07 17.44
C ALA A 450 -3.75 9.30 17.51
N PHE A 451 -3.79 7.98 17.68
CA PHE A 451 -2.58 7.15 17.74
C PHE A 451 -1.88 6.98 16.39
N ARG A 452 -2.53 7.33 15.27
CA ARG A 452 -1.93 7.16 13.93
C ARG A 452 -0.87 8.23 13.66
N PRO A 453 0.39 7.83 13.39
CA PRO A 453 1.46 8.77 13.09
C PRO A 453 1.32 9.40 11.72
N PHE A 454 2.00 10.53 11.52
CA PHE A 454 2.32 11.05 10.20
C PHE A 454 3.75 10.67 9.81
N ALA A 455 4.05 10.77 8.55
CA ALA A 455 5.33 10.38 7.97
C ALA A 455 6.13 11.63 7.56
N PRO A 456 7.44 11.67 7.75
CA PRO A 456 8.29 12.69 7.15
C PRO A 456 8.65 12.34 5.71
N ALA A 457 8.77 13.38 4.85
CA ALA A 457 9.55 13.34 3.63
C ALA A 457 10.77 14.25 3.83
N VAL A 458 11.97 13.74 3.55
CA VAL A 458 13.26 14.40 3.79
C VAL A 458 14.14 14.29 2.54
N SER A 459 14.97 15.30 2.25
CA SER A 459 15.98 15.17 1.20
C SER A 459 16.95 14.02 1.54
N ILE A 460 17.34 13.24 0.54
CA ILE A 460 18.19 12.07 0.76
C ILE A 460 19.54 12.47 1.38
N GLU A 461 20.02 13.66 1.07
CA GLU A 461 21.29 14.23 1.56
C GLU A 461 21.27 14.56 3.06
N GLN A 462 20.06 14.66 3.66
CA GLN A 462 19.88 15.00 5.07
C GLN A 462 19.36 13.85 5.92
N VAL A 463 19.14 12.66 5.34
CA VAL A 463 18.45 11.56 6.03
C VAL A 463 19.20 11.10 7.28
N ASP A 464 20.51 10.92 7.21
CA ASP A 464 21.37 10.48 8.30
C ASP A 464 21.59 11.54 9.39
N ARG A 465 21.31 12.81 9.09
CA ARG A 465 21.30 13.87 10.10
C ARG A 465 20.19 13.67 11.13
N TRP A 466 19.00 13.24 10.66
CA TRP A 466 17.79 13.20 11.47
C TRP A 466 17.44 11.79 11.96
N PHE A 467 17.84 10.76 11.20
CA PHE A 467 17.48 9.37 11.44
C PHE A 467 18.71 8.49 11.62
N GLU A 468 18.55 7.37 12.34
CA GLU A 468 19.62 6.40 12.58
C GLU A 468 19.77 5.47 11.37
N VAL A 469 20.30 6.00 10.28
CA VAL A 469 20.59 5.30 9.02
C VAL A 469 21.97 5.71 8.50
N ALA A 470 22.52 4.95 7.56
CA ALA A 470 23.72 5.34 6.83
C ALA A 470 23.45 6.57 5.94
N PRO A 471 24.49 7.39 5.64
CA PRO A 471 24.36 8.50 4.70
C PRO A 471 23.77 8.07 3.36
N ASN A 472 22.88 8.89 2.82
CA ASN A 472 22.20 8.66 1.54
C ASN A 472 21.40 7.34 1.46
N THR A 473 20.95 6.79 2.60
CA THR A 473 20.07 5.61 2.60
C THR A 473 18.78 5.93 1.87
N ALA A 474 18.46 5.15 0.83
CA ALA A 474 17.28 5.34 0.01
C ALA A 474 16.05 4.62 0.60
N LEU A 475 15.07 5.39 1.06
CA LEU A 475 13.78 4.93 1.60
C LEU A 475 12.62 5.65 0.85
N PRO A 476 12.50 5.53 -0.49
CA PRO A 476 11.69 6.46 -1.29
C PRO A 476 10.17 6.24 -1.15
N PHE A 477 9.71 5.10 -0.62
CA PHE A 477 8.31 4.67 -0.75
C PHE A 477 7.50 4.69 0.55
N MET A 478 8.08 5.22 1.65
CA MET A 478 7.36 5.35 2.93
C MET A 478 6.84 3.99 3.47
N ILE A 479 7.63 2.92 3.29
CA ILE A 479 7.29 1.52 3.66
C ILE A 479 8.30 0.87 4.61
N MET A 480 9.15 1.68 5.23
CA MET A 480 10.09 1.27 6.28
C MET A 480 10.06 2.29 7.43
N THR A 481 10.16 1.80 8.67
CA THR A 481 10.40 2.65 9.83
C THR A 481 11.88 2.62 10.21
N VAL A 482 12.39 3.76 10.64
CA VAL A 482 13.73 3.94 11.20
C VAL A 482 13.65 4.81 12.43
N ASP A 483 14.61 4.72 13.33
CA ASP A 483 14.63 5.52 14.55
C ASP A 483 15.02 6.97 14.26
N VAL A 484 14.26 7.89 14.86
CA VAL A 484 14.64 9.32 14.92
C VAL A 484 15.76 9.44 15.93
N ARG A 485 16.86 10.10 15.57
CA ARG A 485 17.96 10.34 16.52
C ARG A 485 17.45 11.02 17.79
N GLU A 486 17.87 10.54 18.93
CA GLU A 486 17.33 10.91 20.23
C GLU A 486 17.33 12.44 20.45
N GLU A 487 18.41 13.10 20.07
CA GLU A 487 18.59 14.56 20.18
C GLU A 487 17.61 15.38 19.34
N PHE A 488 16.95 14.78 18.33
CA PHE A 488 16.01 15.47 17.45
C PHE A 488 14.54 15.11 17.69
N ARG A 489 14.23 14.13 18.54
CA ARG A 489 12.84 13.69 18.78
C ARG A 489 11.92 14.82 19.24
N GLN A 490 12.43 15.72 20.07
CA GLN A 490 11.69 16.91 20.55
C GLN A 490 11.54 18.00 19.48
N GLN A 491 12.40 18.02 18.46
CA GLN A 491 12.34 18.95 17.35
C GLN A 491 11.42 18.47 16.21
N LEU A 492 11.02 17.20 16.22
CA LEU A 492 10.20 16.56 15.20
C LEU A 492 8.96 15.87 15.81
N PRO A 493 8.20 16.54 16.69
CA PRO A 493 7.14 15.91 17.48
C PRO A 493 5.96 15.42 16.64
N ALA A 494 5.70 16.05 15.47
CA ALA A 494 4.57 15.68 14.63
C ALA A 494 4.77 14.38 13.86
N ILE A 495 6.03 13.91 13.69
CA ILE A 495 6.37 12.70 12.91
C ILE A 495 7.08 11.63 13.74
N THR A 496 7.50 11.93 14.95
CA THR A 496 8.12 10.96 15.85
C THR A 496 7.05 10.15 16.57
N HIS A 497 7.09 8.85 16.40
CA HIS A 497 6.21 7.90 17.07
C HIS A 497 6.55 7.80 18.57
N VAL A 498 5.62 7.27 19.38
CA VAL A 498 5.82 7.11 20.84
C VAL A 498 7.02 6.22 21.19
N ASN A 499 7.41 5.31 20.31
CA ASN A 499 8.60 4.46 20.45
C ASN A 499 9.88 5.08 19.85
N GLY A 500 9.85 6.34 19.41
CA GLY A 500 10.99 7.06 18.85
C GLY A 500 11.26 6.82 17.36
N SER A 501 10.46 6.01 16.68
CA SER A 501 10.62 5.73 15.24
C SER A 501 9.82 6.69 14.35
N ALA A 502 10.14 6.71 13.05
CA ALA A 502 9.38 7.39 12.01
C ALA A 502 9.33 6.54 10.74
N ARG A 503 8.25 6.66 9.96
CA ARG A 503 8.09 6.02 8.64
C ARG A 503 8.56 6.97 7.55
N VAL A 504 9.84 6.91 7.23
CA VAL A 504 10.53 7.90 6.40
C VAL A 504 10.27 7.72 4.91
N GLN A 505 10.15 8.84 4.21
CA GLN A 505 10.35 8.96 2.77
C GLN A 505 11.62 9.77 2.51
N THR A 506 12.61 9.19 1.83
CA THR A 506 13.71 9.96 1.26
C THR A 506 13.35 10.41 -0.14
N VAL A 507 13.75 11.63 -0.50
CA VAL A 507 13.49 12.23 -1.81
C VAL A 507 14.81 12.66 -2.41
N SER A 508 15.13 12.12 -3.60
CA SER A 508 16.28 12.54 -4.38
C SER A 508 15.84 13.41 -5.57
N GLU A 509 16.75 14.24 -6.05
CA GLU A 509 16.52 15.04 -7.28
C GLU A 509 16.19 14.14 -8.48
N ARG A 510 16.86 12.99 -8.56
CA ARG A 510 16.66 12.01 -9.63
C ARG A 510 15.26 11.42 -9.62
N ASP A 511 14.72 11.07 -8.43
CA ASP A 511 13.48 10.31 -8.31
C ASP A 511 12.25 11.23 -8.31
N ASN A 512 12.36 12.43 -7.72
CA ASN A 512 11.30 13.45 -7.71
C ASN A 512 11.90 14.85 -7.56
N GLY A 513 12.45 15.39 -8.65
CA GLY A 513 13.15 16.68 -8.65
C GLY A 513 12.31 17.84 -8.14
N ALA A 514 11.01 17.88 -8.49
CA ALA A 514 10.12 18.94 -8.03
C ALA A 514 9.86 18.90 -6.52
N PHE A 515 9.69 17.71 -5.96
CA PHE A 515 9.50 17.57 -4.52
C PHE A 515 10.79 17.75 -3.75
N HIS A 516 11.93 17.33 -4.32
CA HIS A 516 13.26 17.61 -3.79
C HIS A 516 13.55 19.11 -3.72
N GLU A 517 13.23 19.87 -4.80
CA GLU A 517 13.37 21.33 -4.82
C GLU A 517 12.51 22.01 -3.74
N LEU A 518 11.27 21.52 -3.54
CA LEU A 518 10.44 22.00 -2.44
C LEU A 518 11.08 21.76 -1.07
N LEU A 519 11.64 20.55 -0.82
CA LEU A 519 12.31 20.24 0.45
C LEU A 519 13.51 21.15 0.70
N ARG A 520 14.31 21.43 -0.33
CA ARG A 520 15.44 22.38 -0.23
C ARG A 520 14.95 23.79 0.07
N ALA A 521 13.88 24.25 -0.58
CA ALA A 521 13.28 25.55 -0.30
C ALA A 521 12.76 25.62 1.14
N VAL A 522 12.10 24.57 1.64
CA VAL A 522 11.66 24.45 3.04
C VAL A 522 12.86 24.48 3.98
N GLY A 523 13.96 23.80 3.64
CA GLY A 523 15.22 23.83 4.40
C GLY A 523 15.80 25.22 4.55
N SER A 524 15.70 26.05 3.53
CA SER A 524 16.17 27.44 3.55
C SER A 524 15.37 28.34 4.50
N VAL A 525 14.10 27.98 4.78
CA VAL A 525 13.22 28.75 5.70
C VAL A 525 13.26 28.19 7.11
N THR A 526 13.22 26.85 7.27
CA THR A 526 13.03 26.18 8.56
C THR A 526 14.33 25.60 9.15
N GLY A 527 15.41 25.55 8.37
CA GLY A 527 16.65 24.83 8.71
C GLY A 527 16.56 23.30 8.57
N ARG A 528 15.44 22.79 8.06
CA ARG A 528 15.16 21.35 7.87
C ARG A 528 14.66 21.12 6.46
N GLU A 529 15.41 20.38 5.64
CA GLU A 529 14.96 19.93 4.31
C GLU A 529 13.97 18.76 4.48
N MET A 530 12.87 19.02 5.22
CA MET A 530 11.91 18.02 5.64
C MET A 530 10.51 18.61 5.77
N VAL A 531 9.50 17.83 5.39
CA VAL A 531 8.08 18.12 5.65
C VAL A 531 7.38 16.89 6.24
N LEU A 532 6.33 17.12 7.03
CA LEU A 532 5.31 16.11 7.26
C LEU A 532 4.58 15.87 5.94
N ASN A 533 4.47 14.60 5.50
CA ASN A 533 3.78 14.20 4.29
C ASN A 533 2.68 13.18 4.60
N THR A 534 1.46 13.48 4.17
CA THR A 534 0.32 12.55 4.23
C THR A 534 -0.54 12.65 2.97
N SER A 535 -1.32 11.62 2.69
CA SER A 535 -2.15 11.53 1.48
C SER A 535 -3.19 12.65 1.39
N PHE A 536 -3.39 13.19 0.19
CA PHE A 536 -4.43 14.20 -0.06
C PHE A 536 -5.79 13.52 -0.27
N ASN A 537 -6.49 13.27 0.83
CA ASN A 537 -7.83 12.70 0.89
C ASN A 537 -8.46 12.92 2.27
N VAL A 538 -9.77 12.81 2.36
CA VAL A 538 -10.50 12.73 3.64
C VAL A 538 -10.71 11.27 4.07
N LYS A 539 -11.12 11.06 5.32
CA LYS A 539 -11.40 9.72 5.87
C LYS A 539 -12.39 8.95 4.98
N GLY A 540 -12.05 7.70 4.67
CA GLY A 540 -12.91 6.80 3.90
C GLY A 540 -12.86 6.98 2.38
N GLN A 541 -12.21 8.02 1.87
CA GLN A 541 -12.04 8.24 0.44
C GLN A 541 -10.68 7.81 -0.07
N PRO A 542 -10.56 7.40 -1.35
CA PRO A 542 -9.26 7.28 -2.02
C PRO A 542 -8.53 8.63 -2.10
N ILE A 543 -7.22 8.61 -2.34
CA ILE A 543 -6.43 9.80 -2.66
C ILE A 543 -7.06 10.51 -3.86
N VAL A 544 -7.07 11.85 -3.87
CA VAL A 544 -7.61 12.64 -5.00
C VAL A 544 -6.91 12.29 -6.30
N ASN A 545 -7.67 12.21 -7.37
CA ASN A 545 -7.16 11.89 -8.70
C ASN A 545 -7.11 13.14 -9.58
N THR A 546 -8.25 13.76 -9.85
CA THR A 546 -8.39 14.89 -10.78
C THR A 546 -8.15 16.24 -10.08
N PRO A 547 -7.80 17.31 -10.83
CA PRO A 547 -7.76 18.68 -10.31
C PRO A 547 -9.09 19.12 -9.66
N ARG A 548 -10.22 18.68 -10.22
CA ARG A 548 -11.55 18.95 -9.65
C ARG A 548 -11.73 18.31 -8.29
N GLU A 549 -11.37 17.04 -8.13
CA GLU A 549 -11.41 16.35 -6.83
C GLU A 549 -10.48 17.00 -5.79
N ALA A 550 -9.32 17.51 -6.24
CA ALA A 550 -8.42 18.27 -5.38
C ALA A 550 -9.09 19.56 -4.87
N LEU A 551 -9.77 20.30 -5.75
CA LEU A 551 -10.53 21.50 -5.40
C LEU A 551 -11.73 21.18 -4.50
N ASP A 552 -12.51 20.13 -4.80
CA ASP A 552 -13.60 19.67 -3.95
C ASP A 552 -13.12 19.33 -2.53
N THR A 553 -12.03 18.57 -2.43
CA THR A 553 -11.42 18.19 -1.14
C THR A 553 -10.87 19.41 -0.41
N PHE A 554 -10.19 20.32 -1.11
CA PHE A 554 -9.69 21.57 -0.55
C PHE A 554 -10.83 22.42 0.02
N LEU A 555 -11.89 22.64 -0.76
CA LEU A 555 -13.03 23.47 -0.36
C LEU A 555 -13.90 22.82 0.72
N GLY A 556 -13.94 21.49 0.77
CA GLY A 556 -14.69 20.71 1.76
C GLY A 556 -13.98 20.44 3.09
N THR A 557 -12.72 20.89 3.24
CA THR A 557 -11.89 20.64 4.43
C THR A 557 -11.34 21.95 5.01
N GLY A 558 -10.59 21.86 6.11
CA GLY A 558 -9.90 23.00 6.71
C GLY A 558 -8.53 23.33 6.09
N ILE A 559 -8.09 22.65 5.02
CA ILE A 559 -6.81 22.94 4.35
C ILE A 559 -6.78 24.39 3.91
N GLU A 560 -5.69 25.11 4.21
CA GLU A 560 -5.64 26.55 4.07
C GLU A 560 -5.26 26.98 2.65
N PHE A 561 -4.37 26.22 2.01
CA PHE A 561 -3.83 26.51 0.68
C PHE A 561 -3.70 25.24 -0.15
N LEU A 562 -3.94 25.36 -1.47
CA LEU A 562 -3.75 24.28 -2.42
C LEU A 562 -2.81 24.75 -3.53
N PHE A 563 -1.74 24.01 -3.76
CA PHE A 563 -0.90 24.16 -4.94
C PHE A 563 -1.37 23.16 -6.01
N LEU A 564 -1.85 23.68 -7.14
CA LEU A 564 -2.16 22.92 -8.36
C LEU A 564 -1.10 23.27 -9.40
N GLU A 565 -0.14 22.38 -9.63
CA GLU A 565 1.04 22.66 -10.45
C GLU A 565 1.74 23.97 -10.00
N ASN A 566 1.82 24.97 -10.84
CA ASN A 566 2.41 26.28 -10.54
C ASN A 566 1.37 27.33 -10.11
N GLN A 567 0.23 26.92 -9.60
CA GLN A 567 -0.84 27.81 -9.17
C GLN A 567 -1.13 27.64 -7.69
N LEU A 568 -1.11 28.72 -6.94
CA LEU A 568 -1.55 28.76 -5.54
C LEU A 568 -3.02 29.14 -5.48
N VAL A 569 -3.81 28.29 -4.87
CA VAL A 569 -5.25 28.46 -4.69
C VAL A 569 -5.54 28.72 -3.21
N SER A 570 -6.27 29.80 -2.93
CA SER A 570 -6.80 30.13 -1.62
C SER A 570 -8.30 30.39 -1.69
N ARG A 571 -8.99 30.29 -0.53
CA ARG A 571 -10.44 30.60 -0.49
C ARG A 571 -10.67 32.10 -0.63
N ARG A 572 -11.70 32.48 -1.39
CA ARG A 572 -12.24 33.84 -1.31
C ARG A 572 -12.97 33.99 0.01
N SER A 573 -12.62 35.02 0.78
CA SER A 573 -13.44 35.45 1.89
C SER A 573 -14.74 36.01 1.28
N PHE A 574 -15.88 35.40 1.59
CA PHE A 574 -17.15 36.09 1.35
C PHE A 574 -17.17 37.24 2.37
N THR A 575 -16.82 38.45 1.94
CA THR A 575 -17.25 39.64 2.65
C THR A 575 -18.77 39.68 2.49
N GLU A 576 -19.52 39.45 3.58
CA GLU A 576 -20.96 39.73 3.66
C GLU A 576 -21.29 41.17 3.30
#